data_5c7169831c197c932be3745e09a6a6c4
#
_entry.id   5c7169831c197c932be3745e09a6a6c4
#
_cell.length_a   1.000
_cell.length_b   1.000
_cell.length_c   1.000
_cell.angle_alpha   90.00
_cell.angle_beta   90.00
_cell.angle_gamma   90.00
#
_symmetry.space_group_name_H-M   'P 1'
#
loop_
_entity.id
_entity.type
_entity.pdbx_description
1 polymer ?
#
loop_
_entity_poly.entity_id
_entity_poly.type
_entity_poly.pdbx_seq_one_letter_code
_entity_poly.pdbx_strand_id
1 'polypeptide(L)'
;MMKIAIPINKNLFNILVLFTREPFVRYFSKELEFYRNESGRLIGFISLDYTDNDYYAAILSRDKAKQYRAEKVTASLTTIDEARKWIDDEMASDAITMHDDKSDFFDLFEIIIEEGKLSPYFKILNEHEGYLAAKNVIKEISYHYKDIDGNFIDQFQSINGFDARLWELYLFCFCREQFFSFKRDSYAPDFMIEKLGHEIAIEAVIVGRKDKDTDFLTEYEPKNQEEIEKELKNDMPLKFGSALYSKLKKEYWKKDHVKGKPLVIAVADFHETKSMLWSYPALISYLYGYEYEHYHTEEGQLVITPVPVKEYTKSTGATVPAGFFFQPDAENISAVINSPTATLSKFNRLGMQAGLNSQKSRLFRFGYRHDHDENTAVPLEFAYEVTQDSIENWSEGISIFHNPNALIPLDPNLFKNVTQHFLKEDGNVLSYFPEFHPYKSMTINQLTIDKNSRKVK
;
A
#
# COMPACT_ATOMS: atom_id res chain seq x y z
N MET A 1 18.47 -27.80 27.19
CA MET A 1 18.88 -27.64 25.79
C MET A 1 18.80 -26.18 25.42
N MET A 2 19.83 -25.59 24.84
CA MET A 2 19.72 -24.25 24.24
C MET A 2 18.68 -24.33 23.10
N LYS A 3 17.69 -23.44 23.11
CA LYS A 3 16.77 -23.32 21.96
C LYS A 3 17.55 -22.79 20.77
N ILE A 4 17.56 -23.54 19.68
CA ILE A 4 18.28 -23.20 18.46
C ILE A 4 17.44 -22.29 17.56
N ALA A 5 16.12 -22.51 17.58
CA ALA A 5 15.16 -21.66 16.89
C ALA A 5 14.82 -20.43 17.75
N ILE A 6 15.10 -19.25 17.23
CA ILE A 6 14.85 -17.95 17.84
C ILE A 6 13.51 -17.43 17.34
N PRO A 7 12.51 -17.17 18.19
CA PRO A 7 11.25 -16.60 17.77
C PRO A 7 11.44 -15.23 17.09
N ILE A 8 10.68 -15.00 16.04
CA ILE A 8 10.58 -13.69 15.36
C ILE A 8 9.14 -13.20 15.40
N ASN A 9 8.96 -11.87 15.28
CA ASN A 9 7.62 -11.33 15.25
C ASN A 9 6.92 -11.61 13.91
N LYS A 10 5.60 -11.64 13.93
CA LYS A 10 4.75 -11.89 12.76
C LYS A 10 4.96 -10.85 11.67
N ASN A 11 5.21 -9.59 12.03
CA ASN A 11 5.36 -8.50 11.06
C ASN A 11 6.64 -8.70 10.23
N LEU A 12 7.74 -9.11 10.87
CA LEU A 12 8.97 -9.47 10.16
C LEU A 12 8.74 -10.65 9.20
N PHE A 13 8.15 -11.73 9.72
CA PHE A 13 7.84 -12.89 8.87
C PHE A 13 6.95 -12.51 7.69
N ASN A 14 5.92 -11.68 7.92
CA ASN A 14 5.04 -11.21 6.86
C ASN A 14 5.77 -10.42 5.77
N ILE A 15 6.74 -9.58 6.12
CA ILE A 15 7.55 -8.85 5.13
C ILE A 15 8.40 -9.83 4.30
N LEU A 16 9.07 -10.77 4.96
CA LEU A 16 10.02 -11.68 4.32
C LEU A 16 9.35 -12.67 3.36
N VAL A 17 8.11 -13.10 3.67
CA VAL A 17 7.44 -14.18 2.91
C VAL A 17 6.15 -13.74 2.21
N LEU A 18 5.84 -12.43 2.18
CA LEU A 18 4.61 -11.91 1.59
C LEU A 18 4.36 -12.45 0.17
N PHE A 19 5.40 -12.52 -0.64
CA PHE A 19 5.33 -12.95 -2.03
C PHE A 19 5.67 -14.44 -2.24
N THR A 20 6.28 -15.08 -1.26
CA THR A 20 6.61 -16.52 -1.28
C THR A 20 5.38 -17.38 -1.00
N ARG A 21 4.49 -16.88 -0.12
CA ARG A 21 3.27 -17.61 0.22
C ARG A 21 2.39 -17.82 -1.01
N GLU A 22 1.90 -19.05 -1.19
CA GLU A 22 0.80 -19.29 -2.09
C GLU A 22 -0.50 -18.75 -1.48
N PRO A 23 -1.20 -17.78 -2.11
CA PRO A 23 -2.40 -17.16 -1.54
C PRO A 23 -3.49 -18.15 -1.12
N PHE A 24 -3.65 -19.22 -1.90
CA PHE A 24 -4.66 -20.26 -1.70
C PHE A 24 -4.49 -20.99 -0.36
N VAL A 25 -3.26 -21.25 0.09
CA VAL A 25 -2.98 -21.98 1.34
C VAL A 25 -3.61 -21.31 2.57
N ARG A 26 -3.73 -19.99 2.55
CA ARG A 26 -4.30 -19.21 3.67
C ARG A 26 -5.79 -19.40 3.91
N TYR A 27 -6.51 -20.07 2.99
CA TYR A 27 -7.90 -20.47 3.20
C TYR A 27 -8.02 -21.77 3.99
N PHE A 28 -6.98 -22.59 4.01
CA PHE A 28 -6.95 -23.91 4.62
C PHE A 28 -6.10 -23.99 5.87
N SER A 29 -5.31 -22.97 6.15
CA SER A 29 -4.39 -23.00 7.28
C SER A 29 -4.18 -21.64 7.93
N LYS A 30 -3.67 -21.67 9.16
CA LYS A 30 -3.31 -20.48 9.95
C LYS A 30 -1.92 -20.62 10.51
N GLU A 31 -1.03 -19.72 10.08
CA GLU A 31 0.31 -19.58 10.65
C GLU A 31 0.21 -19.11 12.10
N LEU A 32 0.90 -19.80 13.01
CA LEU A 32 0.83 -19.60 14.46
C LEU A 32 2.11 -19.04 15.06
N GLU A 33 3.26 -19.61 14.70
CA GLU A 33 4.56 -19.30 15.29
C GLU A 33 5.62 -19.15 14.20
N PHE A 34 6.59 -18.28 14.45
CA PHE A 34 7.61 -17.88 13.48
C PHE A 34 8.98 -17.88 14.12
N TYR A 35 9.99 -18.36 13.39
CA TYR A 35 11.32 -18.60 13.90
C TYR A 35 12.40 -18.21 12.90
N ARG A 36 13.61 -17.97 13.40
CA ARG A 36 14.87 -17.94 12.63
C ARG A 36 15.94 -18.74 13.36
N ASN A 37 16.94 -19.21 12.63
CA ASN A 37 18.15 -19.75 13.26
C ASN A 37 19.11 -18.62 13.68
N GLU A 38 20.18 -18.96 14.41
CA GLU A 38 21.17 -18.01 14.93
C GLU A 38 21.87 -17.22 13.80
N SER A 39 22.21 -17.88 12.70
CA SER A 39 22.84 -17.23 11.54
C SER A 39 21.89 -16.31 10.78
N GLY A 40 20.56 -16.41 10.98
CA GLY A 40 19.53 -15.71 10.22
C GLY A 40 19.36 -16.18 8.77
N ARG A 41 20.01 -17.30 8.36
CA ARG A 41 19.94 -17.85 7.01
C ARG A 41 18.67 -18.67 6.77
N LEU A 42 18.14 -19.27 7.85
CA LEU A 42 16.90 -20.04 7.84
C LEU A 42 15.81 -19.28 8.60
N ILE A 43 14.63 -19.29 8.06
CA ILE A 43 13.40 -18.91 8.76
C ILE A 43 12.44 -20.09 8.72
N GLY A 44 11.55 -20.17 9.71
CA GLY A 44 10.58 -21.25 9.76
C GLY A 44 9.27 -20.79 10.36
N PHE A 45 8.23 -21.59 10.16
CA PHE A 45 6.93 -21.32 10.75
C PHE A 45 6.20 -22.63 11.08
N ILE A 46 5.28 -22.52 12.02
CA ILE A 46 4.32 -23.57 12.36
C ILE A 46 2.94 -23.09 11.99
N SER A 47 2.16 -23.94 11.34
CA SER A 47 0.79 -23.65 10.90
C SER A 47 -0.17 -24.74 11.36
N LEU A 48 -1.41 -24.33 11.66
CA LEU A 48 -2.53 -25.23 11.88
C LEU A 48 -3.23 -25.46 10.54
N ASP A 49 -3.41 -26.73 10.14
CA ASP A 49 -4.24 -27.12 9.01
C ASP A 49 -5.71 -27.24 9.48
N TYR A 50 -6.62 -26.60 8.78
CA TYR A 50 -8.05 -26.65 9.11
C TYR A 50 -8.76 -27.89 8.54
N THR A 51 -8.09 -28.63 7.63
CA THR A 51 -8.70 -29.78 6.95
C THR A 51 -8.87 -30.96 7.90
N ASP A 52 -7.85 -31.22 8.71
CA ASP A 52 -7.78 -32.34 9.67
C ASP A 52 -7.41 -31.92 11.09
N ASN A 53 -7.23 -30.61 11.30
CA ASN A 53 -6.93 -29.99 12.59
C ASN A 53 -5.61 -30.47 13.21
N ASP A 54 -4.63 -30.73 12.35
CA ASP A 54 -3.26 -31.06 12.73
C ASP A 54 -2.29 -29.89 12.43
N TYR A 55 -0.99 -30.11 12.64
CA TYR A 55 0.02 -29.10 12.42
C TYR A 55 0.95 -29.49 11.29
N TYR A 56 1.41 -28.48 10.55
CA TYR A 56 2.55 -28.59 9.66
C TYR A 56 3.57 -27.50 9.96
N ALA A 57 4.82 -27.74 9.58
CA ALA A 57 5.89 -26.79 9.75
C ALA A 57 6.77 -26.77 8.51
N ALA A 58 7.39 -25.61 8.24
CA ALA A 58 8.32 -25.46 7.14
C ALA A 58 9.54 -24.64 7.55
N ILE A 59 10.68 -25.01 6.98
CA ILE A 59 11.91 -24.24 6.98
C ILE A 59 12.11 -23.65 5.58
N LEU A 60 12.45 -22.36 5.54
CA LEU A 60 12.69 -21.62 4.31
C LEU A 60 14.11 -21.08 4.31
N SER A 61 14.75 -21.09 3.13
CA SER A 61 16.03 -20.42 2.85
C SER A 61 15.92 -19.52 1.64
N ARG A 62 16.90 -18.63 1.43
CA ARG A 62 16.95 -17.77 0.25
C ARG A 62 17.58 -18.50 -0.94
N ASP A 63 16.94 -18.38 -2.10
CA ASP A 63 17.53 -18.75 -3.38
C ASP A 63 18.53 -17.68 -3.90
N LYS A 64 19.04 -17.87 -5.12
CA LYS A 64 19.97 -16.93 -5.77
C LYS A 64 19.32 -15.57 -6.06
N ALA A 65 18.00 -15.52 -6.28
CA ALA A 65 17.22 -14.30 -6.45
C ALA A 65 16.86 -13.62 -5.12
N LYS A 66 17.39 -14.08 -3.99
CA LYS A 66 17.10 -13.61 -2.63
C LYS A 66 15.65 -13.87 -2.15
N GLN A 67 14.88 -14.66 -2.88
CA GLN A 67 13.53 -15.05 -2.51
C GLN A 67 13.58 -16.24 -1.55
N TYR A 68 12.68 -16.24 -0.55
CA TYR A 68 12.56 -17.40 0.33
C TYR A 68 11.85 -18.55 -0.38
N ARG A 69 12.42 -19.74 -0.25
CA ARG A 69 11.92 -21.01 -0.81
C ARG A 69 11.84 -22.06 0.29
N ALA A 70 10.91 -23.01 0.14
CA ALA A 70 10.80 -24.14 1.06
C ALA A 70 12.05 -25.01 0.95
N GLU A 71 12.75 -25.16 2.06
CA GLU A 71 13.91 -26.01 2.22
C GLU A 71 13.49 -27.40 2.72
N LYS A 72 12.62 -27.40 3.72
CA LYS A 72 12.03 -28.61 4.32
C LYS A 72 10.60 -28.34 4.76
N VAL A 73 9.77 -29.32 4.66
CA VAL A 73 8.37 -29.29 5.10
C VAL A 73 8.04 -30.59 5.83
N THR A 74 7.28 -30.51 6.89
CA THR A 74 6.66 -31.66 7.56
C THR A 74 5.17 -31.40 7.74
N ALA A 75 4.36 -32.44 7.79
CA ALA A 75 2.91 -32.37 7.96
C ALA A 75 2.42 -33.47 8.90
N SER A 76 1.12 -33.41 9.24
CA SER A 76 0.45 -34.42 10.08
C SER A 76 1.07 -34.57 11.48
N LEU A 77 1.51 -33.44 12.06
CA LEU A 77 1.98 -33.40 13.44
C LEU A 77 0.77 -33.22 14.36
N THR A 78 0.64 -34.08 15.36
CA THR A 78 -0.54 -34.11 16.24
C THR A 78 -0.53 -33.00 17.29
N THR A 79 0.64 -32.50 17.66
CA THR A 79 0.78 -31.44 18.66
C THR A 79 1.71 -30.32 18.19
N ILE A 80 1.46 -29.12 18.70
CA ILE A 80 2.33 -27.98 18.44
C ILE A 80 3.75 -28.17 19.00
N ASP A 81 3.90 -28.96 20.07
CA ASP A 81 5.20 -29.24 20.66
C ASP A 81 6.04 -30.20 19.82
N GLU A 82 5.42 -31.12 19.08
CA GLU A 82 6.10 -31.90 18.04
C GLU A 82 6.61 -30.98 16.91
N ALA A 83 5.78 -30.02 16.48
CA ALA A 83 6.17 -29.05 15.46
C ALA A 83 7.33 -28.15 15.93
N ARG A 84 7.30 -27.68 17.18
CA ARG A 84 8.40 -26.88 17.77
C ARG A 84 9.70 -27.69 17.83
N LYS A 85 9.61 -28.94 18.26
CA LYS A 85 10.78 -29.83 18.29
C LYS A 85 11.36 -30.04 16.90
N TRP A 86 10.52 -30.27 15.90
CA TRP A 86 10.97 -30.43 14.51
C TRP A 86 11.67 -29.16 14.01
N ILE A 87 11.12 -27.96 14.29
CA ILE A 87 11.76 -26.68 13.93
C ILE A 87 13.13 -26.55 14.60
N ASP A 88 13.26 -26.84 15.90
CA ASP A 88 14.53 -26.78 16.62
C ASP A 88 15.57 -27.76 16.01
N ASP A 89 15.16 -29.01 15.74
CA ASP A 89 16.03 -30.04 15.17
C ASP A 89 16.53 -29.68 13.77
N GLU A 90 15.65 -29.17 12.90
CA GLU A 90 15.99 -28.81 11.52
C GLU A 90 16.83 -27.53 11.42
N MET A 91 16.58 -26.54 12.27
CA MET A 91 17.37 -25.29 12.31
C MET A 91 18.80 -25.50 12.86
N ALA A 92 19.03 -26.60 13.57
CA ALA A 92 20.35 -26.93 14.12
C ALA A 92 21.40 -27.22 13.02
N SER A 93 20.96 -27.72 11.88
CA SER A 93 21.90 -28.14 10.82
C SER A 93 22.50 -26.97 10.02
N ASP A 94 21.87 -25.80 10.02
CA ASP A 94 22.23 -24.63 9.16
C ASP A 94 22.51 -25.00 7.68
N ALA A 95 22.10 -26.21 7.26
CA ALA A 95 22.30 -26.71 5.93
C ALA A 95 21.27 -26.10 4.97
N ILE A 96 21.74 -25.60 3.83
CA ILE A 96 20.90 -24.99 2.80
C ILE A 96 21.12 -25.73 1.50
N THR A 97 20.04 -26.16 0.87
CA THR A 97 20.06 -26.63 -0.50
C THR A 97 20.03 -25.41 -1.42
N MET A 98 21.03 -25.26 -2.27
CA MET A 98 21.01 -24.18 -3.27
C MET A 98 20.00 -24.53 -4.36
N HIS A 99 18.93 -23.74 -4.44
CA HIS A 99 17.99 -23.86 -5.56
C HIS A 99 18.63 -23.36 -6.86
N ASP A 100 18.48 -24.13 -7.92
CA ASP A 100 19.13 -23.86 -9.23
C ASP A 100 18.36 -22.87 -10.12
N ASP A 101 17.65 -21.93 -9.53
CA ASP A 101 16.93 -20.90 -10.26
C ASP A 101 17.90 -19.94 -10.97
N LYS A 102 17.62 -19.70 -12.25
CA LYS A 102 18.45 -18.83 -13.12
C LYS A 102 18.07 -17.35 -13.04
N SER A 103 17.12 -16.97 -12.18
CA SER A 103 16.65 -15.60 -12.10
C SER A 103 17.65 -14.74 -11.33
N ASP A 104 18.18 -13.74 -12.01
CA ASP A 104 18.89 -12.65 -11.36
C ASP A 104 17.87 -11.74 -10.67
N PHE A 105 18.21 -11.20 -9.51
CA PHE A 105 17.47 -10.10 -8.89
C PHE A 105 18.11 -8.78 -9.31
N PHE A 106 17.31 -7.72 -9.35
CA PHE A 106 17.84 -6.37 -9.51
C PHE A 106 17.88 -5.65 -8.17
N ASP A 107 18.94 -4.85 -7.94
CA ASP A 107 19.07 -4.04 -6.74
C ASP A 107 18.54 -2.63 -7.02
N LEU A 108 17.39 -2.28 -6.45
CA LEU A 108 16.80 -0.94 -6.57
C LEU A 108 17.69 0.18 -6.02
N PHE A 109 18.66 -0.17 -5.17
CA PHE A 109 19.50 0.79 -4.45
C PHE A 109 20.91 0.92 -5.03
N GLU A 110 21.29 0.08 -6.01
CA GLU A 110 22.46 0.34 -6.84
C GLU A 110 22.19 1.53 -7.76
N ILE A 111 22.95 2.62 -7.57
CA ILE A 111 22.72 3.85 -8.34
C ILE A 111 23.15 3.66 -9.79
N ILE A 112 22.18 3.74 -10.72
CA ILE A 112 22.41 3.54 -12.16
C ILE A 112 22.22 4.82 -12.99
N ILE A 113 21.70 5.90 -12.38
CA ILE A 113 21.48 7.16 -13.06
C ILE A 113 22.41 8.26 -12.54
N GLU A 114 22.54 9.33 -13.30
CA GLU A 114 23.37 10.50 -12.93
C GLU A 114 22.86 11.16 -11.63
N GLU A 115 23.77 11.59 -10.78
CA GLU A 115 23.45 12.18 -9.48
C GLU A 115 22.45 13.35 -9.56
N GLY A 116 22.58 14.21 -10.56
CA GLY A 116 21.69 15.35 -10.79
C GLY A 116 20.24 14.98 -11.17
N LYS A 117 19.99 13.71 -11.53
CA LYS A 117 18.66 13.19 -11.85
C LYS A 117 18.04 12.41 -10.70
N LEU A 118 18.79 12.14 -9.62
CA LEU A 118 18.31 11.39 -8.46
C LEU A 118 17.24 12.17 -7.71
N SER A 119 16.14 11.47 -7.43
CA SER A 119 15.06 11.98 -6.59
C SER A 119 15.59 12.31 -5.18
N PRO A 120 15.26 13.45 -4.60
CA PRO A 120 15.57 13.75 -3.19
C PRO A 120 14.97 12.71 -2.24
N TYR A 121 13.79 12.18 -2.56
CA TYR A 121 13.13 11.12 -1.77
C TYR A 121 13.89 9.79 -1.88
N PHE A 122 14.43 9.47 -3.04
CA PHE A 122 15.29 8.30 -3.20
C PHE A 122 16.60 8.46 -2.41
N LYS A 123 17.24 9.63 -2.47
CA LYS A 123 18.47 9.90 -1.69
C LYS A 123 18.22 9.71 -0.19
N ILE A 124 17.15 10.29 0.34
CA ILE A 124 16.77 10.11 1.75
C ILE A 124 16.50 8.64 2.08
N LEU A 125 15.74 7.94 1.25
CA LEU A 125 15.47 6.51 1.43
C LEU A 125 16.75 5.69 1.42
N ASN A 126 17.69 6.01 0.54
CA ASN A 126 18.93 5.27 0.37
C ASN A 126 19.97 5.51 1.47
N GLU A 127 20.07 6.74 1.97
CA GLU A 127 21.20 7.21 2.78
C GLU A 127 20.84 7.54 4.23
N HIS A 128 19.58 7.94 4.49
CA HIS A 128 19.21 8.48 5.79
C HIS A 128 18.83 7.36 6.77
N GLU A 129 19.54 7.27 7.90
CA GLU A 129 19.38 6.24 8.94
C GLU A 129 17.92 6.10 9.45
N GLY A 130 17.18 7.20 9.50
CA GLY A 130 15.79 7.20 9.91
C GLY A 130 14.83 6.51 8.92
N TYR A 131 15.26 6.23 7.69
CA TYR A 131 14.49 5.52 6.68
C TYR A 131 15.03 4.11 6.40
N LEU A 132 15.97 3.63 7.21
CA LEU A 132 16.52 2.27 7.06
C LEU A 132 15.43 1.19 7.06
N ALA A 133 14.39 1.35 7.86
CA ALA A 133 13.27 0.41 7.90
C ALA A 133 12.53 0.36 6.56
N ALA A 134 12.21 1.52 5.96
CA ALA A 134 11.59 1.61 4.64
C ALA A 134 12.49 1.01 3.55
N LYS A 135 13.79 1.32 3.58
CA LYS A 135 14.77 0.77 2.64
C LYS A 135 14.78 -0.75 2.68
N ASN A 136 14.84 -1.34 3.87
CA ASN A 136 14.85 -2.79 4.03
C ASN A 136 13.55 -3.44 3.54
N VAL A 137 12.38 -2.85 3.83
CA VAL A 137 11.10 -3.33 3.31
C VAL A 137 11.06 -3.28 1.79
N ILE A 138 11.41 -2.14 1.19
CA ILE A 138 11.40 -1.99 -0.28
C ILE A 138 12.39 -2.95 -0.94
N LYS A 139 13.53 -3.20 -0.31
CA LYS A 139 14.51 -4.17 -0.77
C LYS A 139 13.94 -5.59 -0.80
N GLU A 140 13.22 -6.01 0.24
CA GLU A 140 12.54 -7.32 0.27
C GLU A 140 11.47 -7.43 -0.84
N ILE A 141 10.69 -6.37 -1.05
CA ILE A 141 9.67 -6.31 -2.10
C ILE A 141 10.32 -6.45 -3.49
N SER A 142 11.44 -5.76 -3.72
CA SER A 142 12.11 -5.71 -5.02
C SER A 142 12.58 -7.08 -5.52
N TYR A 143 12.90 -8.00 -4.63
CA TYR A 143 13.28 -9.37 -5.02
C TYR A 143 12.16 -10.15 -5.72
N HIS A 144 10.92 -9.71 -5.58
CA HIS A 144 9.74 -10.34 -6.16
C HIS A 144 9.09 -9.54 -7.28
N TYR A 145 9.52 -8.28 -7.46
CA TYR A 145 8.97 -7.41 -8.48
C TYR A 145 9.63 -7.68 -9.83
N LYS A 146 8.83 -8.00 -10.86
CA LYS A 146 9.34 -8.15 -12.23
C LYS A 146 9.26 -6.81 -12.94
N ASP A 147 10.39 -6.33 -13.41
CA ASP A 147 10.46 -5.19 -14.32
C ASP A 147 10.22 -5.67 -15.75
N ILE A 148 8.97 -5.50 -16.22
CA ILE A 148 8.58 -5.95 -17.56
C ILE A 148 9.04 -4.95 -18.62
N ASP A 149 9.06 -3.65 -18.27
CA ASP A 149 9.39 -2.55 -19.19
C ASP A 149 10.89 -2.26 -19.25
N GLY A 150 11.68 -2.85 -18.34
CA GLY A 150 13.13 -2.66 -18.27
C GLY A 150 13.60 -1.27 -17.82
N ASN A 151 12.70 -0.45 -17.25
CA ASN A 151 12.99 0.92 -16.82
C ASN A 151 12.59 1.24 -15.37
N PHE A 152 12.22 0.21 -14.60
CA PHE A 152 11.70 0.41 -13.25
C PHE A 152 12.74 1.02 -12.32
N ILE A 153 14.00 0.54 -12.36
CA ILE A 153 15.08 1.03 -11.48
C ILE A 153 15.39 2.49 -11.78
N ASP A 154 15.59 2.83 -13.07
CA ASP A 154 15.84 4.21 -13.51
C ASP A 154 14.73 5.15 -13.01
N GLN A 155 13.48 4.80 -13.25
CA GLN A 155 12.35 5.62 -12.81
C GLN A 155 12.20 5.68 -11.30
N PHE A 156 12.43 4.58 -10.57
CA PHE A 156 12.38 4.58 -9.11
C PHE A 156 13.45 5.49 -8.49
N GLN A 157 14.60 5.62 -9.13
CA GLN A 157 15.66 6.50 -8.66
C GLN A 157 15.45 7.96 -9.07
N SER A 158 14.70 8.22 -10.16
CA SER A 158 14.62 9.53 -10.79
C SER A 158 13.58 10.47 -10.16
N ILE A 159 13.83 11.79 -10.27
CA ILE A 159 12.91 12.86 -9.85
C ILE A 159 11.51 12.68 -10.46
N ASN A 160 11.44 12.19 -11.69
CA ASN A 160 10.19 12.10 -12.44
C ASN A 160 9.40 10.82 -12.21
N GLY A 161 10.03 9.78 -11.67
CA GLY A 161 9.45 8.45 -11.57
C GLY A 161 9.23 7.94 -10.15
N PHE A 162 9.97 8.45 -9.15
CA PHE A 162 9.98 7.91 -7.79
C PHE A 162 8.57 7.72 -7.21
N ASP A 163 7.76 8.78 -7.23
CA ASP A 163 6.41 8.74 -6.61
C ASP A 163 5.50 7.70 -7.31
N ALA A 164 5.56 7.60 -8.64
CA ALA A 164 4.77 6.63 -9.40
C ALA A 164 5.21 5.19 -9.08
N ARG A 165 6.51 4.93 -9.05
CA ARG A 165 7.05 3.60 -8.74
C ARG A 165 6.84 3.21 -7.27
N LEU A 166 6.86 4.16 -6.35
CA LEU A 166 6.51 3.93 -4.95
C LEU A 166 5.03 3.51 -4.82
N TRP A 167 4.13 4.16 -5.58
CA TRP A 167 2.71 3.81 -5.63
C TRP A 167 2.50 2.41 -6.19
N GLU A 168 3.17 2.05 -7.28
CA GLU A 168 3.10 0.70 -7.84
C GLU A 168 3.60 -0.37 -6.85
N LEU A 169 4.72 -0.14 -6.16
CA LEU A 169 5.21 -1.06 -5.11
C LEU A 169 4.21 -1.20 -3.96
N TYR A 170 3.55 -0.10 -3.58
CA TYR A 170 2.52 -0.16 -2.56
C TYR A 170 1.32 -1.01 -3.01
N LEU A 171 0.81 -0.78 -4.22
CA LEU A 171 -0.28 -1.58 -4.80
C LEU A 171 0.09 -3.06 -4.93
N PHE A 172 1.33 -3.35 -5.30
CA PHE A 172 1.85 -4.70 -5.38
C PHE A 172 1.77 -5.42 -4.02
N CYS A 173 2.19 -4.76 -2.94
CA CYS A 173 2.09 -5.28 -1.59
C CYS A 173 0.63 -5.41 -1.13
N PHE A 174 -0.20 -4.40 -1.39
CA PHE A 174 -1.61 -4.41 -1.07
C PHE A 174 -2.34 -5.58 -1.72
N CYS A 175 -2.20 -5.76 -3.03
CA CYS A 175 -2.85 -6.86 -3.74
C CYS A 175 -2.39 -8.23 -3.20
N ARG A 176 -1.10 -8.37 -2.87
CA ARG A 176 -0.58 -9.62 -2.31
C ARG A 176 -1.12 -9.90 -0.90
N GLU A 177 -1.23 -8.87 -0.06
CA GLU A 177 -1.86 -8.99 1.26
C GLU A 177 -3.34 -9.38 1.15
N GLN A 178 -4.04 -8.92 0.11
CA GLN A 178 -5.42 -9.28 -0.21
C GLN A 178 -5.56 -10.69 -0.84
N PHE A 179 -4.49 -11.45 -0.92
CA PHE A 179 -4.45 -12.83 -1.45
C PHE A 179 -4.65 -12.93 -2.97
N PHE A 180 -4.30 -11.88 -3.70
CA PHE A 180 -4.25 -11.96 -5.15
C PHE A 180 -2.92 -12.56 -5.63
N SER A 181 -2.99 -13.39 -6.66
CA SER A 181 -1.87 -13.76 -7.52
C SER A 181 -1.71 -12.75 -8.65
N PHE A 182 -0.51 -12.64 -9.22
CA PHE A 182 -0.23 -11.73 -10.33
C PHE A 182 -0.02 -12.51 -11.61
N LYS A 183 -0.75 -12.13 -12.67
CA LYS A 183 -0.54 -12.59 -14.04
C LYS A 183 0.22 -11.49 -14.79
N ARG A 184 1.55 -11.62 -14.88
CA ARG A 184 2.42 -10.59 -15.45
C ARG A 184 2.91 -11.02 -16.83
N ASP A 185 2.00 -11.11 -17.80
CA ASP A 185 2.30 -11.46 -19.18
C ASP A 185 2.20 -10.27 -20.14
N SER A 186 1.80 -9.09 -19.63
CA SER A 186 1.63 -7.87 -20.40
C SER A 186 2.11 -6.64 -19.62
N TYR A 187 2.55 -5.61 -20.35
CA TYR A 187 3.07 -4.37 -19.78
C TYR A 187 1.97 -3.33 -19.47
N ALA A 188 0.74 -3.54 -19.88
CA ALA A 188 -0.36 -2.60 -19.65
C ALA A 188 -1.73 -3.30 -19.69
N PRO A 189 -2.58 -3.10 -18.67
CA PRO A 189 -2.39 -2.24 -17.49
C PRO A 189 -1.30 -2.76 -16.55
N ASP A 190 -0.91 -1.95 -15.56
CA ASP A 190 0.21 -2.23 -14.65
C ASP A 190 0.09 -3.57 -13.93
N PHE A 191 -1.15 -3.97 -13.59
CA PHE A 191 -1.40 -5.25 -12.91
C PHE A 191 -2.59 -5.99 -13.52
N MET A 192 -2.38 -7.27 -13.79
CA MET A 192 -3.44 -8.28 -13.91
C MET A 192 -3.37 -9.17 -12.68
N ILE A 193 -4.40 -9.14 -11.85
CA ILE A 193 -4.48 -9.90 -10.61
C ILE A 193 -5.61 -10.91 -10.66
N GLU A 194 -5.45 -12.00 -9.91
CA GLU A 194 -6.45 -13.07 -9.86
C GLU A 194 -6.63 -13.57 -8.42
N LYS A 195 -7.88 -13.84 -8.03
CA LYS A 195 -8.25 -14.44 -6.76
C LYS A 195 -9.51 -15.27 -6.91
N LEU A 196 -9.42 -16.57 -6.58
CA LEU A 196 -10.56 -17.51 -6.64
C LEU A 196 -11.28 -17.51 -8.01
N GLY A 197 -10.52 -17.40 -9.09
CA GLY A 197 -11.06 -17.37 -10.46
C GLY A 197 -11.55 -16.00 -10.95
N HIS A 198 -11.53 -14.97 -10.09
CA HIS A 198 -11.86 -13.59 -10.47
C HIS A 198 -10.60 -12.85 -10.91
N GLU A 199 -10.54 -12.45 -12.16
CA GLU A 199 -9.46 -11.64 -12.70
C GLU A 199 -9.85 -10.16 -12.71
N ILE A 200 -8.90 -9.29 -12.33
CA ILE A 200 -9.08 -7.85 -12.27
C ILE A 200 -7.86 -7.17 -12.92
N ALA A 201 -8.12 -6.17 -13.76
CA ALA A 201 -7.11 -5.29 -14.31
C ALA A 201 -6.98 -4.03 -13.46
N ILE A 202 -5.76 -3.63 -13.07
CA ILE A 202 -5.50 -2.40 -12.32
C ILE A 202 -4.48 -1.56 -13.06
N GLU A 203 -4.82 -0.31 -13.32
CA GLU A 203 -3.94 0.69 -13.88
C GLU A 203 -3.63 1.74 -12.82
N ALA A 204 -2.34 1.93 -12.51
CA ALA A 204 -1.86 2.91 -11.56
C ALA A 204 -1.67 4.29 -12.21
N VAL A 205 -2.00 5.33 -11.45
CA VAL A 205 -1.76 6.71 -11.86
C VAL A 205 -1.49 7.57 -10.64
N ILE A 206 -0.69 8.62 -10.80
CA ILE A 206 -0.50 9.64 -9.78
C ILE A 206 -0.94 11.01 -10.27
N VAL A 207 -1.40 11.84 -9.35
CA VAL A 207 -1.38 13.28 -9.52
C VAL A 207 0.03 13.73 -9.16
N GLY A 208 0.86 13.94 -10.19
CA GLY A 208 2.28 14.23 -10.01
C GLY A 208 2.58 15.70 -9.72
N ARG A 209 3.80 15.97 -9.26
CA ARG A 209 4.30 17.32 -9.01
C ARG A 209 4.47 18.12 -10.31
N LYS A 210 4.11 19.39 -10.27
CA LYS A 210 4.40 20.32 -11.38
C LYS A 210 5.85 20.79 -11.32
N ASP A 211 6.32 21.16 -10.13
CA ASP A 211 7.67 21.62 -9.89
C ASP A 211 8.53 20.45 -9.43
N LYS A 212 9.42 20.01 -10.31
CA LYS A 212 10.25 18.82 -10.13
C LYS A 212 11.48 19.07 -9.28
N ASP A 213 11.80 20.34 -9.03
CA ASP A 213 13.00 20.81 -8.32
C ASP A 213 12.73 21.20 -6.86
N THR A 214 11.55 20.88 -6.29
CA THR A 214 11.28 21.23 -4.90
C THR A 214 12.18 20.44 -3.98
N ASP A 215 13.06 21.16 -3.31
CA ASP A 215 13.90 20.64 -2.24
C ASP A 215 13.01 20.02 -1.16
N PHE A 216 13.20 18.72 -0.91
CA PHE A 216 12.48 18.00 0.13
C PHE A 216 12.66 18.64 1.52
N LEU A 217 13.75 19.39 1.69
CA LEU A 217 14.15 20.06 2.93
C LEU A 217 13.61 21.49 3.04
N THR A 218 12.89 22.02 2.03
CA THR A 218 12.20 23.28 2.20
C THR A 218 11.17 23.15 3.31
N GLU A 219 11.15 24.12 4.21
CA GLU A 219 10.19 24.19 5.29
C GLU A 219 8.79 24.12 4.71
N TYR A 220 8.06 23.06 5.07
CA TYR A 220 6.67 22.91 4.70
C TYR A 220 5.85 23.91 5.51
N GLU A 221 5.35 24.92 4.82
CA GLU A 221 4.32 25.79 5.37
C GLU A 221 2.95 25.13 5.18
N PRO A 222 2.28 24.70 6.27
CA PRO A 222 0.95 24.11 6.15
C PRO A 222 -0.04 25.17 5.66
N LYS A 223 -0.80 24.82 4.62
CA LYS A 223 -1.92 25.65 4.16
C LYS A 223 -2.92 25.85 5.30
N ASN A 224 -3.47 27.04 5.39
CA ASN A 224 -4.57 27.31 6.32
C ASN A 224 -5.87 26.67 5.81
N GLN A 225 -6.90 26.63 6.65
CA GLN A 225 -8.17 25.98 6.35
C GLN A 225 -8.86 26.58 5.11
N GLU A 226 -8.83 27.90 4.94
CA GLU A 226 -9.45 28.60 3.81
C GLU A 226 -8.75 28.26 2.48
N GLU A 227 -7.43 28.18 2.49
CA GLU A 227 -6.64 27.74 1.32
C GLU A 227 -6.97 26.31 0.94
N ILE A 228 -7.05 25.40 1.92
CA ILE A 228 -7.41 24.00 1.67
C ILE A 228 -8.82 23.90 1.08
N GLU A 229 -9.81 24.57 1.65
CA GLU A 229 -11.18 24.58 1.15
C GLU A 229 -11.29 25.09 -0.28
N LYS A 230 -10.54 26.14 -0.58
CA LYS A 230 -10.46 26.69 -1.96
C LYS A 230 -9.86 25.68 -2.93
N GLU A 231 -8.76 25.02 -2.55
CA GLU A 231 -8.13 23.98 -3.39
C GLU A 231 -9.07 22.77 -3.60
N LEU A 232 -9.74 22.32 -2.53
CA LEU A 232 -10.67 21.20 -2.59
C LEU A 232 -11.85 21.44 -3.53
N LYS A 233 -12.35 22.70 -3.60
CA LYS A 233 -13.47 23.08 -4.45
C LYS A 233 -13.10 23.42 -5.89
N ASN A 234 -11.83 23.73 -6.17
CA ASN A 234 -11.43 24.20 -7.49
C ASN A 234 -10.34 23.35 -8.15
N ASP A 235 -9.13 23.38 -7.62
CA ASP A 235 -7.97 22.82 -8.31
C ASP A 235 -7.83 21.30 -8.15
N MET A 236 -8.13 20.75 -6.98
CA MET A 236 -7.95 19.32 -6.73
C MET A 236 -8.86 18.41 -7.56
N PRO A 237 -10.16 18.70 -7.72
CA PRO A 237 -11.00 17.92 -8.62
C PRO A 237 -10.46 17.89 -10.05
N LEU A 238 -9.92 19.01 -10.53
CA LEU A 238 -9.32 19.11 -11.88
C LEU A 238 -8.03 18.30 -12.02
N LYS A 239 -7.20 18.26 -10.95
CA LYS A 239 -5.98 17.45 -10.94
C LYS A 239 -6.30 15.95 -10.97
N PHE A 240 -7.23 15.49 -10.13
CA PHE A 240 -7.72 14.10 -10.17
C PHE A 240 -8.36 13.76 -11.52
N GLY A 241 -9.19 14.68 -12.03
CA GLY A 241 -9.83 14.54 -13.34
C GLY A 241 -8.83 14.36 -14.46
N SER A 242 -7.77 15.14 -14.47
CA SER A 242 -6.72 15.04 -15.49
C SER A 242 -6.02 13.67 -15.42
N ALA A 243 -5.70 13.20 -14.22
CA ALA A 243 -5.05 11.91 -14.02
C ALA A 243 -5.94 10.74 -14.47
N LEU A 244 -7.20 10.69 -13.99
CA LEU A 244 -8.15 9.65 -14.32
C LEU A 244 -8.51 9.62 -15.80
N TYR A 245 -8.77 10.80 -16.39
CA TYR A 245 -9.13 10.90 -17.80
C TYR A 245 -7.97 10.53 -18.75
N SER A 246 -6.73 10.76 -18.34
CA SER A 246 -5.55 10.31 -19.09
C SER A 246 -5.51 8.79 -19.25
N LYS A 247 -6.00 8.04 -18.23
CA LYS A 247 -6.06 6.58 -18.24
C LYS A 247 -7.34 6.07 -18.93
N LEU A 248 -8.47 6.77 -18.78
CA LEU A 248 -9.69 6.46 -19.51
C LEU A 248 -9.44 6.46 -21.03
N LYS A 249 -8.75 7.47 -21.57
CA LYS A 249 -8.39 7.56 -22.97
C LYS A 249 -7.51 6.44 -23.52
N LYS A 250 -6.89 5.63 -22.65
CA LYS A 250 -6.08 4.49 -23.09
C LYS A 250 -6.92 3.27 -23.47
N GLU A 251 -8.22 3.29 -23.14
CA GLU A 251 -9.19 2.27 -23.53
C GLU A 251 -8.71 0.83 -23.25
N TYR A 252 -8.12 0.60 -22.07
CA TYR A 252 -7.54 -0.69 -21.71
C TYR A 252 -8.54 -1.86 -21.83
N TRP A 253 -9.84 -1.61 -21.66
CA TRP A 253 -10.91 -2.61 -21.81
C TRP A 253 -11.01 -3.21 -23.22
N LYS A 254 -10.41 -2.57 -24.24
CA LYS A 254 -10.33 -3.08 -25.61
C LYS A 254 -9.22 -4.11 -25.82
N LYS A 255 -8.27 -4.23 -24.87
CA LYS A 255 -7.18 -5.19 -24.97
C LYS A 255 -7.70 -6.62 -24.69
N ASP A 256 -7.27 -7.62 -25.45
CA ASP A 256 -7.76 -9.00 -25.36
C ASP A 256 -7.65 -9.59 -23.96
N HIS A 257 -6.56 -9.32 -23.26
CA HIS A 257 -6.33 -9.83 -21.90
C HIS A 257 -7.11 -9.08 -20.80
N VAL A 258 -7.73 -7.92 -21.11
CA VAL A 258 -8.57 -7.13 -20.19
C VAL A 258 -10.05 -7.28 -20.50
N LYS A 259 -10.38 -7.55 -21.74
CA LYS A 259 -11.77 -7.64 -22.21
C LYS A 259 -12.59 -8.59 -21.35
N GLY A 260 -13.75 -8.11 -20.91
CA GLY A 260 -14.68 -8.90 -20.08
C GLY A 260 -14.28 -9.01 -18.60
N LYS A 261 -13.30 -8.22 -18.14
CA LYS A 261 -12.84 -8.20 -16.75
C LYS A 261 -13.05 -6.83 -16.11
N PRO A 262 -13.25 -6.74 -14.78
CA PRO A 262 -13.26 -5.47 -14.07
C PRO A 262 -11.95 -4.71 -14.32
N LEU A 263 -12.08 -3.42 -14.67
CA LEU A 263 -10.95 -2.52 -14.82
C LEU A 263 -11.00 -1.45 -13.73
N VAL A 264 -9.93 -1.34 -12.97
CA VAL A 264 -9.79 -0.42 -11.84
C VAL A 264 -8.68 0.58 -12.13
N ILE A 265 -8.93 1.87 -11.87
CA ILE A 265 -7.88 2.88 -11.87
C ILE A 265 -7.47 3.14 -10.42
N ALA A 266 -6.20 2.93 -10.10
CA ALA A 266 -5.65 3.22 -8.78
C ALA A 266 -4.92 4.57 -8.82
N VAL A 267 -5.45 5.58 -8.11
CA VAL A 267 -4.93 6.95 -8.12
C VAL A 267 -4.35 7.34 -6.77
N ALA A 268 -3.15 7.93 -6.76
CA ALA A 268 -2.54 8.53 -5.58
C ALA A 268 -2.15 9.99 -5.85
N ASP A 269 -2.19 10.82 -4.80
CA ASP A 269 -1.89 12.23 -4.91
C ASP A 269 -0.50 12.56 -4.37
N PHE A 270 0.39 12.98 -5.27
CA PHE A 270 1.74 13.43 -4.97
C PHE A 270 2.01 14.84 -5.54
N HIS A 271 0.97 15.64 -5.80
CA HIS A 271 1.17 16.90 -6.50
C HIS A 271 1.99 17.93 -5.73
N GLU A 272 1.98 17.85 -4.41
CA GLU A 272 2.84 18.66 -3.52
C GLU A 272 3.20 17.89 -2.25
N THR A 273 4.13 18.44 -1.47
CA THR A 273 4.53 17.84 -0.18
C THR A 273 3.32 17.79 0.77
N LYS A 274 3.05 16.59 1.32
CA LYS A 274 1.93 16.33 2.23
C LYS A 274 0.52 16.56 1.66
N SER A 275 0.34 16.64 0.34
CA SER A 275 -0.97 16.82 -0.30
C SER A 275 -1.99 15.74 0.11
N MET A 276 -1.55 14.51 0.30
CA MET A 276 -2.41 13.40 0.77
C MET A 276 -3.09 13.64 2.11
N LEU A 277 -2.61 14.59 2.93
CA LEU A 277 -3.22 14.89 4.24
C LEU A 277 -4.56 15.62 4.11
N TRP A 278 -4.87 16.19 2.95
CA TRP A 278 -6.06 17.03 2.80
C TRP A 278 -6.81 16.84 1.48
N SER A 279 -6.21 16.28 0.43
CA SER A 279 -6.79 16.22 -0.92
C SER A 279 -7.90 15.18 -1.10
N TYR A 280 -7.98 14.17 -0.24
CA TYR A 280 -8.93 13.05 -0.35
C TYR A 280 -10.39 13.44 -0.58
N PRO A 281 -10.99 14.45 0.10
CA PRO A 281 -12.39 14.80 -0.12
C PRO A 281 -12.71 15.25 -1.55
N ALA A 282 -11.76 15.88 -2.24
CA ALA A 282 -11.95 16.30 -3.62
C ALA A 282 -12.11 15.12 -4.59
N LEU A 283 -11.52 13.96 -4.29
CA LEU A 283 -11.64 12.78 -5.13
C LEU A 283 -13.07 12.24 -5.11
N ILE A 284 -13.68 12.07 -3.93
CA ILE A 284 -15.05 11.57 -3.82
C ILE A 284 -16.04 12.51 -4.53
N SER A 285 -15.87 13.82 -4.34
CA SER A 285 -16.72 14.83 -5.00
C SER A 285 -16.55 14.78 -6.53
N TYR A 286 -15.33 14.63 -7.02
CA TYR A 286 -15.08 14.53 -8.46
C TYR A 286 -15.63 13.24 -9.08
N LEU A 287 -15.49 12.09 -8.38
CA LEU A 287 -15.94 10.80 -8.90
C LEU A 287 -17.46 10.73 -9.04
N TYR A 288 -18.18 11.18 -8.02
CA TYR A 288 -19.64 11.05 -7.95
C TYR A 288 -20.41 12.30 -8.38
N GLY A 289 -19.76 13.46 -8.48
CA GLY A 289 -20.41 14.72 -8.88
C GLY A 289 -21.25 15.34 -7.78
N TYR A 290 -20.90 15.13 -6.51
CA TYR A 290 -21.60 15.71 -5.37
C TYR A 290 -20.61 16.27 -4.35
N GLU A 291 -20.94 17.43 -3.78
CA GLU A 291 -20.42 17.91 -2.51
C GLU A 291 -21.38 17.51 -1.39
N TYR A 292 -20.91 17.45 -0.13
CA TYR A 292 -21.72 17.01 0.99
C TYR A 292 -21.72 18.07 2.06
N GLU A 293 -22.91 18.62 2.33
CA GLU A 293 -23.16 19.50 3.46
C GLU A 293 -23.73 18.69 4.61
N HIS A 294 -23.54 19.14 5.84
CA HIS A 294 -24.07 18.45 7.01
C HIS A 294 -24.57 19.45 8.07
N TYR A 295 -25.55 18.99 8.84
CA TYR A 295 -26.02 19.67 10.04
C TYR A 295 -26.53 18.64 11.06
N HIS A 296 -26.72 19.07 12.31
CA HIS A 296 -27.35 18.22 13.32
C HIS A 296 -28.79 18.69 13.57
N THR A 297 -29.70 17.73 13.71
CA THR A 297 -31.08 18.00 14.15
C THR A 297 -31.09 18.45 15.63
N GLU A 298 -32.25 18.90 16.10
CA GLU A 298 -32.42 19.25 17.52
C GLU A 298 -32.20 18.06 18.46
N GLU A 299 -32.45 16.84 17.98
CA GLU A 299 -32.20 15.58 18.68
C GLU A 299 -30.72 15.10 18.58
N GLY A 300 -29.84 15.85 17.90
CA GLY A 300 -28.45 15.57 17.77
C GLY A 300 -28.09 14.55 16.67
N GLN A 301 -29.04 14.22 15.79
CA GLN A 301 -28.77 13.33 14.66
C GLN A 301 -28.02 14.06 13.53
N LEU A 302 -26.95 13.46 13.00
CA LEU A 302 -26.24 13.97 11.84
C LEU A 302 -27.05 13.74 10.58
N VAL A 303 -27.30 14.82 9.83
CA VAL A 303 -27.93 14.79 8.52
C VAL A 303 -26.90 15.24 7.48
N ILE A 304 -26.66 14.39 6.48
CA ILE A 304 -25.77 14.69 5.35
C ILE A 304 -26.64 14.94 4.12
N THR A 305 -26.42 16.06 3.45
CA THR A 305 -27.16 16.47 2.26
C THR A 305 -26.23 16.51 1.05
N PRO A 306 -26.46 15.69 0.01
CA PRO A 306 -25.69 15.75 -1.23
C PRO A 306 -26.10 16.99 -2.04
N VAL A 307 -25.11 17.77 -2.47
CA VAL A 307 -25.27 18.95 -3.33
C VAL A 307 -24.64 18.64 -4.69
N PRO A 308 -25.44 18.55 -5.76
CA PRO A 308 -24.92 18.22 -7.09
C PRO A 308 -23.92 19.27 -7.60
N VAL A 309 -22.76 18.83 -8.09
CA VAL A 309 -21.77 19.63 -8.80
C VAL A 309 -21.82 19.25 -10.27
N LYS A 310 -22.04 20.23 -11.16
CA LYS A 310 -22.12 19.99 -12.61
C LYS A 310 -20.75 20.05 -13.27
N GLU A 311 -19.95 21.02 -12.89
CA GLU A 311 -18.66 21.27 -13.53
C GLU A 311 -17.69 22.01 -12.59
N TYR A 312 -16.41 21.89 -12.88
CA TYR A 312 -15.33 22.64 -12.25
C TYR A 312 -14.70 23.61 -13.26
N THR A 313 -14.37 24.81 -12.84
CA THR A 313 -13.81 25.85 -13.70
C THR A 313 -12.30 25.98 -13.51
N LYS A 314 -11.55 25.81 -14.60
CA LYS A 314 -10.10 26.06 -14.61
C LYS A 314 -9.79 27.55 -14.46
N SER A 315 -8.60 27.89 -14.00
CA SER A 315 -8.10 29.27 -13.96
C SER A 315 -8.11 29.98 -15.32
N THR A 316 -8.12 29.21 -16.42
CA THR A 316 -8.25 29.69 -17.78
C THR A 316 -9.69 30.00 -18.18
N GLY A 317 -10.69 29.77 -17.33
CA GLY A 317 -12.12 29.91 -17.65
C GLY A 317 -12.75 28.70 -18.36
N ALA A 318 -11.95 27.67 -18.72
CA ALA A 318 -12.50 26.44 -19.31
C ALA A 318 -13.15 25.57 -18.22
N THR A 319 -14.30 24.96 -18.52
CA THR A 319 -15.01 24.06 -17.61
C THR A 319 -14.68 22.59 -17.87
N VAL A 320 -14.72 21.77 -16.82
CA VAL A 320 -14.57 20.33 -16.86
C VAL A 320 -15.76 19.71 -16.14
N PRO A 321 -16.52 18.80 -16.76
CA PRO A 321 -17.65 18.18 -16.12
C PRO A 321 -17.24 17.46 -14.82
N ALA A 322 -18.06 17.57 -13.76
CA ALA A 322 -17.96 16.76 -12.56
C ALA A 322 -18.58 15.36 -12.79
N GLY A 323 -18.38 14.46 -11.84
CA GLY A 323 -18.94 13.12 -11.90
C GLY A 323 -18.20 12.25 -12.93
N PHE A 324 -16.96 11.87 -12.64
CA PHE A 324 -16.13 11.02 -13.52
C PHE A 324 -16.87 9.77 -13.98
N PHE A 325 -17.57 9.08 -13.07
CA PHE A 325 -18.31 7.86 -13.39
C PHE A 325 -19.52 8.05 -14.32
N PHE A 326 -19.89 9.29 -14.62
CA PHE A 326 -20.98 9.65 -15.54
C PHE A 326 -20.46 10.22 -16.87
N GLN A 327 -19.13 10.26 -17.04
CA GLN A 327 -18.54 10.67 -18.31
C GLN A 327 -18.66 9.57 -19.37
N PRO A 328 -18.69 9.90 -20.67
CA PRO A 328 -18.64 8.91 -21.74
C PRO A 328 -17.44 7.96 -21.57
N ASP A 329 -17.66 6.68 -21.84
CA ASP A 329 -16.71 5.57 -21.72
C ASP A 329 -16.31 5.20 -20.27
N ALA A 330 -16.69 5.99 -19.26
CA ALA A 330 -16.36 5.69 -17.85
C ALA A 330 -17.08 4.46 -17.31
N GLU A 331 -18.17 4.04 -17.95
CA GLU A 331 -18.86 2.78 -17.66
C GLU A 331 -17.97 1.54 -17.83
N ASN A 332 -16.85 1.65 -18.55
CA ASN A 332 -15.84 0.61 -18.67
C ASN A 332 -14.90 0.52 -17.46
N ILE A 333 -14.93 1.50 -16.55
CA ILE A 333 -14.16 1.51 -15.30
C ILE A 333 -15.04 0.97 -14.19
N SER A 334 -14.62 -0.09 -13.53
CA SER A 334 -15.39 -0.76 -12.48
C SER A 334 -15.32 -0.03 -11.13
N ALA A 335 -14.18 0.55 -10.81
CA ALA A 335 -13.94 1.26 -9.57
C ALA A 335 -12.68 2.15 -9.67
N VAL A 336 -12.55 3.06 -8.71
CA VAL A 336 -11.30 3.81 -8.45
C VAL A 336 -10.78 3.42 -7.07
N ILE A 337 -9.48 3.12 -6.96
CA ILE A 337 -8.77 2.88 -5.70
C ILE A 337 -7.94 4.11 -5.36
N ASN A 338 -7.96 4.50 -4.07
CA ASN A 338 -7.10 5.55 -3.53
C ASN A 338 -6.56 5.19 -2.15
N SER A 339 -5.44 5.78 -1.77
CA SER A 339 -4.93 5.74 -0.40
C SER A 339 -4.25 7.07 -0.04
N PRO A 340 -4.71 7.76 1.02
CA PRO A 340 -4.04 8.95 1.55
C PRO A 340 -2.79 8.58 2.37
N THR A 341 -2.49 7.32 2.58
CA THR A 341 -1.40 6.85 3.43
C THR A 341 -0.26 6.14 2.67
N ALA A 342 -0.38 5.96 1.36
CA ALA A 342 0.58 5.23 0.52
C ALA A 342 1.88 6.01 0.27
N THR A 343 2.55 6.39 1.33
CA THR A 343 3.76 7.21 1.33
C THR A 343 4.98 6.43 1.81
N LEU A 344 6.17 6.96 1.59
CA LEU A 344 7.42 6.40 2.12
C LEU A 344 7.37 6.17 3.63
N SER A 345 6.66 7.04 4.37
CA SER A 345 6.44 6.88 5.81
C SER A 345 5.69 5.60 6.17
N LYS A 346 4.78 5.10 5.31
CA LYS A 346 4.10 3.82 5.55
C LYS A 346 5.06 2.64 5.45
N PHE A 347 5.92 2.61 4.44
CA PHE A 347 6.97 1.58 4.34
C PHE A 347 7.88 1.62 5.58
N ASN A 348 8.20 2.83 6.07
CA ASN A 348 9.03 3.00 7.25
C ASN A 348 8.35 2.47 8.52
N ARG A 349 7.06 2.73 8.71
CA ARG A 349 6.30 2.22 9.86
C ARG A 349 6.16 0.70 9.81
N LEU A 350 5.83 0.13 8.66
CA LEU A 350 5.76 -1.33 8.50
C LEU A 350 7.12 -2.01 8.75
N GLY A 351 8.21 -1.38 8.31
CA GLY A 351 9.55 -1.86 8.61
C GLY A 351 9.93 -1.72 10.09
N MET A 352 9.49 -0.66 10.78
CA MET A 352 9.65 -0.51 12.24
C MET A 352 8.92 -1.63 13.00
N GLN A 353 7.69 -1.92 12.63
CA GLN A 353 6.91 -3.03 13.19
C GLN A 353 7.61 -4.38 12.99
N ALA A 354 8.29 -4.54 11.87
CA ALA A 354 9.09 -5.72 11.57
C ALA A 354 10.44 -5.77 12.29
N GLY A 355 10.86 -4.69 12.98
CA GLY A 355 12.18 -4.60 13.61
C GLY A 355 13.33 -4.41 12.63
N LEU A 356 13.05 -3.89 11.42
CA LEU A 356 14.04 -3.64 10.35
C LEU A 356 14.69 -2.24 10.43
N ASN A 357 14.42 -1.50 11.51
CA ASN A 357 14.89 -0.14 11.74
C ASN A 357 16.29 -0.07 12.38
N SER A 358 16.87 1.13 12.35
CA SER A 358 17.99 1.47 13.20
C SER A 358 17.57 1.52 14.68
N GLN A 359 18.41 1.04 15.57
CA GLN A 359 18.24 1.15 17.03
C GLN A 359 18.11 2.60 17.52
N LYS A 360 18.58 3.58 16.72
CA LYS A 360 18.50 5.01 17.02
C LYS A 360 17.22 5.67 16.57
N SER A 361 16.40 4.99 15.75
CA SER A 361 15.18 5.54 15.16
C SER A 361 13.96 5.22 15.99
N ARG A 362 13.12 6.23 16.25
CA ARG A 362 11.79 6.12 16.83
C ARG A 362 10.80 6.81 15.92
N LEU A 363 9.65 6.18 15.68
CA LEU A 363 8.59 6.74 14.85
C LEU A 363 7.36 7.02 15.70
N PHE A 364 6.82 8.22 15.55
CA PHE A 364 5.55 8.63 16.16
C PHE A 364 4.55 8.90 15.06
N ARG A 365 3.42 8.19 15.09
CA ARG A 365 2.34 8.33 14.14
C ARG A 365 1.17 9.07 14.78
N PHE A 366 0.59 10.04 14.05
CA PHE A 366 -0.58 10.78 14.50
C PHE A 366 -1.42 11.22 13.30
N GLY A 367 -2.68 11.53 13.54
CA GLY A 367 -3.59 11.96 12.49
C GLY A 367 -5.04 11.88 12.91
N TYR A 368 -5.89 11.69 11.91
CA TYR A 368 -7.34 11.62 12.08
C TYR A 368 -7.85 10.34 11.43
N ARG A 369 -8.75 9.63 12.12
CA ARG A 369 -9.36 8.39 11.63
C ARG A 369 -10.89 8.49 11.66
N HIS A 370 -11.54 7.59 10.96
CA HIS A 370 -12.98 7.44 10.99
C HIS A 370 -13.50 7.24 12.43
N ASP A 371 -14.55 7.95 12.77
CA ASP A 371 -15.36 7.70 13.95
C ASP A 371 -16.56 6.85 13.56
N HIS A 372 -16.80 5.77 14.29
CA HIS A 372 -17.95 4.89 14.07
C HIS A 372 -19.22 5.37 14.74
N ASP A 373 -19.21 6.54 15.41
CA ASP A 373 -20.44 7.21 15.85
C ASP A 373 -21.12 7.85 14.64
N GLU A 374 -22.28 7.33 14.29
CA GLU A 374 -23.08 7.79 13.13
C GLU A 374 -23.56 9.25 13.26
N ASN A 375 -23.53 9.82 14.46
CA ASN A 375 -23.96 11.19 14.74
C ASN A 375 -22.82 12.21 14.80
N THR A 376 -21.59 11.81 14.43
CA THR A 376 -20.48 12.75 14.37
C THR A 376 -20.02 13.01 12.94
N ALA A 377 -19.77 14.29 12.62
CA ALA A 377 -19.10 14.70 11.39
C ALA A 377 -17.60 14.94 11.59
N VAL A 378 -17.10 14.80 12.82
CA VAL A 378 -15.71 15.10 13.18
C VAL A 378 -14.93 13.81 13.33
N PRO A 379 -13.80 13.64 12.61
CA PRO A 379 -12.98 12.44 12.76
C PRO A 379 -12.27 12.40 14.11
N LEU A 380 -11.99 11.19 14.60
CA LEU A 380 -11.24 10.97 15.83
C LEU A 380 -9.74 11.21 15.63
N GLU A 381 -9.13 11.91 16.58
CA GLU A 381 -7.66 12.02 16.64
C GLU A 381 -7.02 10.71 17.10
N PHE A 382 -5.82 10.42 16.59
CA PHE A 382 -4.99 9.36 17.11
C PHE A 382 -3.52 9.78 17.15
N ALA A 383 -2.79 9.28 18.15
CA ALA A 383 -1.34 9.44 18.25
C ALA A 383 -0.72 8.26 19.02
N TYR A 384 0.34 7.68 18.49
CA TYR A 384 1.06 6.59 19.16
C TYR A 384 2.49 6.45 18.63
N GLU A 385 3.35 5.84 19.44
CA GLU A 385 4.66 5.40 18.99
C GLU A 385 4.54 4.09 18.22
N VAL A 386 5.18 4.02 17.06
CA VAL A 386 5.22 2.79 16.24
C VAL A 386 6.25 1.84 16.82
N THR A 387 5.80 0.67 17.24
CA THR A 387 6.62 -0.38 17.82
C THR A 387 6.42 -1.71 17.09
N GLN A 388 7.09 -2.75 17.52
CA GLN A 388 6.87 -4.10 16.97
C GLN A 388 5.48 -4.69 17.30
N ASP A 389 4.78 -4.13 18.29
CA ASP A 389 3.41 -4.51 18.66
C ASP A 389 2.35 -3.75 17.88
N SER A 390 2.74 -2.77 17.05
CA SER A 390 1.82 -2.06 16.18
C SER A 390 1.24 -2.99 15.10
N ILE A 391 0.01 -2.69 14.64
CA ILE A 391 -0.79 -3.61 13.79
C ILE A 391 -1.13 -3.04 12.41
N GLU A 392 -0.44 -1.98 11.97
CA GLU A 392 -0.66 -1.43 10.63
C GLU A 392 -0.38 -2.49 9.55
N ASN A 393 -1.16 -2.47 8.47
CA ASN A 393 -1.01 -3.37 7.33
C ASN A 393 -1.13 -2.59 6.00
N TRP A 394 -0.91 -3.26 4.86
CA TRP A 394 -0.94 -2.60 3.55
C TRP A 394 -2.33 -2.10 3.17
N SER A 395 -3.39 -2.78 3.62
CA SER A 395 -4.78 -2.45 3.31
C SER A 395 -5.29 -1.21 4.05
N GLU A 396 -4.65 -0.87 5.17
CA GLU A 396 -5.06 0.27 5.99
C GLU A 396 -4.93 1.59 5.24
N GLY A 397 -6.02 2.35 5.18
CA GLY A 397 -6.14 3.61 4.44
C GLY A 397 -6.50 3.44 2.96
N ILE A 398 -6.72 2.23 2.47
CA ILE A 398 -7.29 2.02 1.13
C ILE A 398 -8.77 2.35 1.13
N SER A 399 -9.20 3.10 0.11
CA SER A 399 -10.59 3.34 -0.25
C SER A 399 -10.85 2.85 -1.68
N ILE A 400 -11.97 2.16 -1.87
CA ILE A 400 -12.46 1.71 -3.18
C ILE A 400 -13.79 2.42 -3.45
N PHE A 401 -13.84 3.21 -4.52
CA PHE A 401 -15.02 3.93 -4.98
C PHE A 401 -15.63 3.14 -6.12
N HIS A 402 -16.78 2.51 -5.90
CA HIS A 402 -17.46 1.72 -6.91
C HIS A 402 -18.19 2.61 -7.90
N ASN A 403 -18.04 2.27 -9.19
CA ASN A 403 -18.75 2.96 -10.24
C ASN A 403 -20.20 2.45 -10.33
N PRO A 404 -21.22 3.29 -10.09
CA PRO A 404 -22.62 2.86 -10.16
C PRO A 404 -23.06 2.46 -11.57
N ASN A 405 -22.34 2.89 -12.61
CA ASN A 405 -22.65 2.63 -14.01
C ASN A 405 -21.73 1.58 -14.66
N ALA A 406 -20.92 0.86 -13.87
CA ALA A 406 -19.96 -0.09 -14.41
C ALA A 406 -20.61 -1.20 -15.24
N LEU A 407 -20.17 -1.39 -16.48
CA LEU A 407 -20.57 -2.53 -17.33
C LEU A 407 -20.15 -3.87 -16.71
N ILE A 408 -19.01 -3.88 -16.03
CA ILE A 408 -18.46 -5.03 -15.32
C ILE A 408 -18.15 -4.57 -13.89
N PRO A 409 -19.09 -4.73 -12.94
CA PRO A 409 -18.87 -4.31 -11.56
C PRO A 409 -17.73 -5.07 -10.87
N LEU A 410 -16.99 -4.37 -10.00
CA LEU A 410 -16.01 -5.00 -9.12
C LEU A 410 -16.73 -5.67 -7.94
N ASP A 411 -16.44 -6.96 -7.69
CA ASP A 411 -16.99 -7.64 -6.52
C ASP A 411 -16.34 -7.12 -5.22
N PRO A 412 -17.09 -6.46 -4.33
CA PRO A 412 -16.56 -5.92 -3.09
C PRO A 412 -16.02 -6.97 -2.12
N ASN A 413 -16.51 -8.22 -2.21
CA ASN A 413 -16.09 -9.31 -1.31
C ASN A 413 -14.65 -9.79 -1.56
N LEU A 414 -14.06 -9.43 -2.69
CA LEU A 414 -12.68 -9.77 -3.03
C LEU A 414 -11.67 -9.00 -2.17
N PHE A 415 -12.07 -7.86 -1.60
CA PHE A 415 -11.21 -6.99 -0.79
C PHE A 415 -11.68 -6.93 0.66
N LYS A 416 -10.77 -7.17 1.60
CA LYS A 416 -11.06 -7.16 3.04
C LYS A 416 -10.31 -6.03 3.74
N ASN A 417 -10.88 -5.51 4.82
CA ASN A 417 -10.26 -4.46 5.65
C ASN A 417 -9.88 -3.20 4.86
N VAL A 418 -10.69 -2.83 3.87
CA VAL A 418 -10.60 -1.60 3.09
C VAL A 418 -11.92 -0.85 3.19
N THR A 419 -11.88 0.45 3.02
CA THR A 419 -13.10 1.23 2.91
C THR A 419 -13.71 1.08 1.52
N GLN A 420 -15.02 0.91 1.46
CA GLN A 420 -15.75 0.78 0.20
C GLN A 420 -16.90 1.78 0.13
N HIS A 421 -17.00 2.49 -0.97
CA HIS A 421 -17.97 3.57 -1.18
C HIS A 421 -18.89 3.24 -2.34
N PHE A 422 -20.21 3.38 -2.13
CA PHE A 422 -21.25 3.13 -3.11
C PHE A 422 -22.19 4.34 -3.18
N LEU A 423 -22.34 4.92 -4.37
CA LEU A 423 -23.30 5.99 -4.58
C LEU A 423 -24.73 5.42 -4.60
N LYS A 424 -25.66 6.06 -3.86
CA LYS A 424 -27.08 5.77 -3.88
C LYS A 424 -27.81 6.65 -4.89
N GLU A 425 -29.03 6.26 -5.23
CA GLU A 425 -29.91 7.01 -6.17
C GLU A 425 -30.22 8.44 -5.69
N ASP A 426 -30.23 8.66 -4.38
CA ASP A 426 -30.49 9.97 -3.73
C ASP A 426 -29.26 10.89 -3.70
N GLY A 427 -28.10 10.44 -4.24
CA GLY A 427 -26.84 11.17 -4.23
C GLY A 427 -26.00 10.97 -2.97
N ASN A 428 -26.51 10.29 -1.95
CA ASN A 428 -25.72 9.92 -0.77
C ASN A 428 -24.74 8.81 -1.08
N VAL A 429 -23.62 8.77 -0.35
CA VAL A 429 -22.63 7.69 -0.46
C VAL A 429 -22.74 6.77 0.75
N LEU A 430 -23.10 5.51 0.50
CA LEU A 430 -23.00 4.45 1.50
C LEU A 430 -21.55 4.00 1.59
N SER A 431 -20.96 4.08 2.79
CA SER A 431 -19.56 3.73 3.02
C SER A 431 -19.43 2.66 4.11
N TYR A 432 -18.64 1.63 3.81
CA TYR A 432 -18.28 0.59 4.77
C TYR A 432 -16.83 0.79 5.19
N PHE A 433 -16.61 1.07 6.47
CA PHE A 433 -15.29 1.31 7.03
C PHE A 433 -14.77 0.11 7.83
N PRO A 434 -13.47 -0.22 7.74
CA PRO A 434 -12.82 -1.12 8.69
C PRO A 434 -12.72 -0.44 10.07
N GLU A 435 -12.41 -1.23 11.11
CA GLU A 435 -12.27 -0.73 12.49
C GLU A 435 -11.34 0.49 12.62
N PHE A 436 -10.26 0.52 11.84
CA PHE A 436 -9.35 1.66 11.78
C PHE A 436 -9.13 2.10 10.32
N HIS A 437 -9.66 3.28 9.99
CA HIS A 437 -9.45 3.93 8.69
C HIS A 437 -8.91 5.35 8.88
N PRO A 438 -7.62 5.60 8.58
CA PRO A 438 -7.05 6.94 8.69
C PRO A 438 -7.41 7.80 7.47
N TYR A 439 -7.99 8.97 7.70
CA TYR A 439 -8.16 10.02 6.70
C TYR A 439 -6.89 10.83 6.50
N LYS A 440 -6.13 11.03 7.60
CA LYS A 440 -4.85 11.74 7.63
C LYS A 440 -3.89 10.97 8.52
N SER A 441 -2.66 10.80 8.06
CA SER A 441 -1.62 10.09 8.81
C SER A 441 -0.27 10.74 8.59
N MET A 442 0.28 11.32 9.65
CA MET A 442 1.63 11.88 9.67
C MET A 442 2.55 11.02 10.52
N THR A 443 3.85 11.08 10.22
CA THR A 443 4.88 10.36 10.95
C THR A 443 6.03 11.32 11.27
N ILE A 444 6.38 11.41 12.55
CA ILE A 444 7.60 12.04 13.01
C ILE A 444 8.65 10.95 13.16
N ASN A 445 9.80 11.15 12.52
CA ASN A 445 10.96 10.29 12.61
C ASN A 445 12.01 10.96 13.50
N GLN A 446 12.21 10.43 14.70
CA GLN A 446 13.16 10.93 15.67
C GLN A 446 14.41 10.04 15.67
N LEU A 447 15.58 10.65 15.47
CA LEU A 447 16.88 9.97 15.61
C LEU A 447 17.57 10.37 16.89
N THR A 448 18.07 9.40 17.64
CA THR A 448 18.95 9.64 18.77
C THR A 448 20.34 9.95 18.26
N ILE A 449 20.86 11.13 18.57
CA ILE A 449 22.24 11.54 18.22
C ILE A 449 23.15 11.17 19.38
N ASP A 450 24.18 10.35 19.12
CA ASP A 450 25.23 10.08 20.10
C ASP A 450 25.97 11.38 20.46
N LYS A 451 25.92 11.77 21.72
CA LYS A 451 26.59 12.98 22.23
C LYS A 451 28.10 13.01 21.95
N ASN A 452 28.72 11.88 21.66
CA ASN A 452 30.15 11.76 21.37
C ASN A 452 30.55 12.15 19.94
N SER A 453 29.60 12.29 19.01
CA SER A 453 29.90 12.70 17.62
C SER A 453 30.11 14.21 17.44
N ARG A 454 29.86 15.01 18.47
CA ARG A 454 30.09 16.49 18.45
C ARG A 454 31.53 16.94 18.77
N LYS A 455 32.48 16.03 18.91
CA LYS A 455 33.88 16.36 19.27
C LYS A 455 34.88 16.26 18.11
N VAL A 456 34.43 16.25 16.88
CA VAL A 456 35.33 16.39 15.73
C VAL A 456 34.80 17.52 14.85
N LYS A 457 35.20 18.72 15.17
CA LYS A 457 35.36 19.87 14.27
C LYS A 457 36.56 20.66 14.73
#